data_6a886a2e9a7fcfc47b22d5bd5906e077
#
_entry.id   6a886a2e9a7fcfc47b22d5bd5906e077
#
_cell.length_a   1.000
_cell.length_b   1.000
_cell.length_c   1.000
_cell.angle_alpha   90.00
_cell.angle_beta   90.00
_cell.angle_gamma   90.00
#
_symmetry.space_group_name_H-M   'P 1'
#
loop_
_entity.id
_entity.type
_entity.pdbx_description
1 polymer ?
#
loop_
_entity_poly.entity_id
_entity_poly.type
_entity_poly.pdbx_seq_one_letter_code
_entity_poly.pdbx_strand_id
1 'polypeptide(L)' 'MMKTRRMGKVDLTLIRLAVYEMKYEDDIPVKVAINEAVELAKQYGTDESPSFVNGVLAKLA' A
#
# COMPACT_ATOMS: atom_id res chain seq x y z
N MET A 1 -12.32 -20.62 -2.77
CA MET A 1 -12.83 -19.29 -3.16
C MET A 1 -12.21 -18.21 -2.31
N MET A 2 -11.72 -17.17 -2.92
CA MET A 2 -11.09 -16.10 -2.17
C MET A 2 -12.15 -15.23 -1.50
N LYS A 3 -12.02 -15.07 -0.21
CA LYS A 3 -12.94 -14.24 0.54
C LYS A 3 -12.69 -12.77 0.20
N THR A 4 -13.72 -12.06 -0.22
CA THR A 4 -13.61 -10.65 -0.52
C THR A 4 -13.37 -9.87 0.77
N ARG A 5 -12.22 -9.22 0.86
CA ARG A 5 -11.90 -8.37 2.00
C ARG A 5 -12.36 -6.94 1.69
N ARG A 6 -13.10 -6.36 2.63
CA ARG A 6 -13.49 -4.98 2.51
C ARG A 6 -12.28 -4.09 2.80
N MET A 7 -11.92 -3.23 1.85
CA MET A 7 -10.79 -2.33 2.01
C MET A 7 -11.10 -1.22 3.02
N GLY A 8 -10.26 -1.09 4.03
CA GLY A 8 -10.38 0.00 4.99
C GLY A 8 -9.94 1.33 4.41
N LYS A 9 -10.38 2.42 5.03
CA LYS A 9 -10.02 3.77 4.58
C LYS A 9 -8.52 4.02 4.65
N VAL A 10 -7.86 3.50 5.67
CA VAL A 10 -6.41 3.64 5.82
C VAL A 10 -5.71 2.94 4.67
N ASP A 11 -6.09 1.70 4.38
CA ASP A 11 -5.49 0.92 3.29
C ASP A 11 -5.65 1.65 1.95
N LEU A 12 -6.84 2.14 1.67
CA LEU A 12 -7.12 2.85 0.43
C LEU A 12 -6.28 4.12 0.32
N THR A 13 -6.20 4.88 1.40
CA THR A 13 -5.42 6.12 1.43
C THR A 13 -3.94 5.84 1.18
N LEU A 14 -3.39 4.81 1.83
CA LEU A 14 -1.98 4.44 1.67
C LEU A 14 -1.67 3.95 0.26
N ILE A 15 -2.57 3.17 -0.31
CA ILE A 15 -2.40 2.67 -1.67
C ILE A 15 -2.43 3.83 -2.67
N ARG A 16 -3.36 4.77 -2.51
CA ARG A 16 -3.43 5.95 -3.37
C ARG A 16 -2.17 6.80 -3.29
N LEU A 17 -1.69 7.04 -2.08
CA LEU A 17 -0.48 7.82 -1.87
C LEU A 17 0.73 7.15 -2.51
N ALA A 18 0.88 5.85 -2.29
CA ALA A 18 2.02 5.12 -2.85
C ALA A 18 1.96 5.08 -4.37
N VAL A 19 0.79 4.87 -4.96
CA VAL A 19 0.63 4.88 -6.42
C VAL A 19 0.97 6.26 -6.98
N TYR A 20 0.54 7.31 -6.31
CA TYR A 20 0.88 8.67 -6.72
C TYR A 20 2.40 8.87 -6.73
N GLU A 21 3.08 8.46 -5.67
CA GLU A 21 4.53 8.59 -5.59
C GLU A 21 5.22 7.77 -6.69
N MET A 22 4.75 6.55 -6.93
CA MET A 22 5.32 5.70 -7.96
C MET A 22 5.15 6.28 -9.37
N LYS A 23 4.08 7.03 -9.61
CA LYS A 23 3.78 7.60 -10.92
C LYS A 23 4.44 8.96 -11.14
N TYR A 24 4.47 9.80 -10.11
CA TYR A 24 4.80 11.22 -10.27
C TYR A 24 6.07 11.65 -9.56
N GLU A 25 6.63 10.80 -8.71
CA GLU A 25 7.85 11.10 -7.97
C GLU A 25 8.98 10.23 -8.52
N ASP A 26 9.70 10.77 -9.50
CA ASP A 26 10.80 10.03 -10.12
C ASP A 26 11.96 9.78 -9.15
N ASP A 27 12.07 10.58 -8.11
CA ASP A 27 13.16 10.49 -7.14
C ASP A 27 12.98 9.37 -6.14
N ILE A 28 11.77 8.82 -6.03
CA ILE A 28 11.47 7.76 -5.06
C ILE A 28 11.43 6.42 -5.77
N PRO A 29 12.34 5.49 -5.45
CA PRO A 29 12.26 4.13 -5.99
C PRO A 29 10.95 3.48 -5.60
N VAL A 30 10.39 2.67 -6.50
CA VAL A 30 9.13 1.97 -6.27
C VAL A 30 9.19 1.16 -4.97
N LYS A 31 10.30 0.46 -4.73
CA LYS A 31 10.47 -0.34 -3.53
C LYS A 31 10.38 0.50 -2.26
N VAL A 32 10.92 1.71 -2.28
CA VAL A 32 10.86 2.62 -1.13
C VAL A 32 9.43 3.06 -0.88
N ALA A 33 8.70 3.42 -1.94
CA ALA A 33 7.30 3.84 -1.81
C ALA A 33 6.45 2.72 -1.20
N ILE A 34 6.66 1.48 -1.66
CA ILE A 34 5.94 0.32 -1.13
C ILE A 34 6.29 0.10 0.34
N ASN A 35 7.57 0.15 0.70
CA ASN A 35 8.01 -0.04 2.08
C ASN A 35 7.43 1.01 3.01
N GLU A 36 7.39 2.27 2.60
CA GLU A 36 6.78 3.33 3.39
C GLU A 36 5.29 3.07 3.63
N ALA A 37 4.57 2.69 2.58
CA ALA A 37 3.16 2.41 2.69
C ALA A 37 2.89 1.23 3.63
N VAL A 38 3.71 0.18 3.55
CA VAL A 38 3.59 -0.98 4.45
C VAL A 38 3.86 -0.59 5.90
N GLU A 39 4.85 0.27 6.14
CA GLU A 39 5.14 0.73 7.50
C GLU A 39 4.01 1.57 8.07
N LEU A 40 3.40 2.43 7.27
CA LEU A 40 2.24 3.20 7.70
C LEU A 40 1.04 2.30 7.97
N ALA A 41 0.88 1.24 7.17
CA ALA A 41 -0.17 0.27 7.40
C ALA A 41 -0.01 -0.45 8.72
N LYS A 42 1.23 -0.72 9.14
CA LYS A 42 1.50 -1.32 10.45
C LYS A 42 1.10 -0.40 11.60
N GLN A 43 1.28 0.91 11.42
CA GLN A 43 0.99 1.88 12.48
C GLN A 43 -0.49 2.22 12.58
N TYR A 44 -1.17 2.36 11.45
CA TYR A 44 -2.52 2.94 11.41
C TYR A 44 -3.60 1.99 10.92
N GLY A 45 -3.22 0.85 10.37
CA GLY A 45 -4.18 -0.11 9.84
C GLY A 45 -4.47 -1.26 10.80
N THR A 46 -5.08 -2.32 10.27
CA THR A 46 -5.32 -3.56 11.01
C THR A 46 -4.10 -4.48 10.87
N ASP A 47 -4.14 -5.61 11.57
CA ASP A 47 -3.07 -6.60 11.49
C ASP A 47 -2.85 -7.13 10.07
N GLU A 48 -3.88 -7.10 9.24
CA GLU A 48 -3.79 -7.58 7.86
C GLU A 48 -3.38 -6.50 6.87
N SER A 49 -3.43 -5.23 7.27
CA SER A 49 -3.15 -4.11 6.37
C SER A 49 -1.77 -4.15 5.72
N PRO A 50 -0.68 -4.43 6.46
CA PRO A 50 0.64 -4.46 5.83
C PRO A 50 0.74 -5.46 4.69
N SER A 51 0.23 -6.66 4.90
CA SER A 51 0.25 -7.72 3.90
C SER A 51 -0.63 -7.35 2.70
N PHE A 52 -1.81 -6.82 2.96
CA PHE A 52 -2.75 -6.41 1.92
C PHE A 52 -2.17 -5.29 1.04
N VAL A 53 -1.65 -4.24 1.68
CA VAL A 53 -1.07 -3.10 0.98
C VAL A 53 0.14 -3.53 0.16
N ASN A 54 1.01 -4.33 0.73
CA ASN A 54 2.17 -4.84 0.01
C ASN A 54 1.76 -5.65 -1.22
N GLY A 55 0.77 -6.53 -1.07
CA GLY A 55 0.31 -7.37 -2.18
C GLY A 55 -0.27 -6.55 -3.32
N VAL A 56 -1.08 -5.54 -3.00
CA VAL A 56 -1.69 -4.69 -4.03
C VAL A 56 -0.62 -3.87 -4.75
N LEU A 57 0.27 -3.23 -4.01
CA LEU A 57 1.29 -2.37 -4.60
C LEU A 57 2.31 -3.15 -5.43
N ALA A 58 2.65 -4.35 -5.00
CA ALA A 58 3.57 -5.20 -5.76
C ALA A 58 2.99 -5.56 -7.13
N LYS A 59 1.69 -5.71 -7.24
CA LYS A 59 1.04 -5.98 -8.52
C LYS A 59 0.98 -4.76 -9.42
N LEU A 60 0.97 -3.57 -8.84
CA LEU A 60 0.91 -2.32 -9.61
C LEU A 60 2.29 -1.81 -10.02
N ALA A 61 3.33 -2.33 -9.39
CA ALA A 61 4.70 -1.91 -9.65
C ALA A 61 5.24 -2.42 -10.98
#